data_dca527ec0b3ca0e674ce869f14f99e8d
#
_entry.id   dca527ec0b3ca0e674ce869f14f99e8d
#
_cell.length_a   1.000
_cell.length_b   1.000
_cell.length_c   1.000
_cell.angle_alpha   90.00
_cell.angle_beta   90.00
_cell.angle_gamma   90.00
#
_symmetry.space_group_name_H-M   'P 1'
#
loop_
_entity.id
_entity.type
_entity.pdbx_description
1 polymer ?
#
loop_
_entity_poly.entity_id
_entity_poly.type
_entity_poly.pdbx_seq_one_letter_code
_entity_poly.pdbx_strand_id
1 'polypeptide(L)'
;MNIVEFIKKVPKTELHLHIEGTLEPVHMFELAKRNNISIPFKNIQEIKAAYSFSNLESFLKIYYEGAKVLIKEEDFFDLTWAYALKCKEDNIVHTEIFFDPQTHTSSCLLYTSDAADE
;
A
#
# COMPACT_ATOMS: atom_id res chain seq x y z
N MET A 1 -25.26 -8.38 21.35
CA MET A 1 -24.10 -8.07 20.50
C MET A 1 -23.22 -7.07 21.22
N ASN A 2 -21.95 -7.38 21.42
CA ASN A 2 -21.02 -6.43 22.02
C ASN A 2 -20.42 -5.51 20.94
N ILE A 3 -19.66 -4.50 21.37
CA ILE A 3 -19.11 -3.50 20.45
C ILE A 3 -18.15 -4.10 19.43
N VAL A 4 -17.37 -5.11 19.82
CA VAL A 4 -16.43 -5.76 18.91
C VAL A 4 -17.16 -6.49 17.78
N GLU A 5 -18.22 -7.22 18.13
CA GLU A 5 -19.06 -7.90 17.13
C GLU A 5 -19.74 -6.90 16.20
N PHE A 6 -20.23 -5.80 16.75
CA PHE A 6 -20.84 -4.73 15.97
C PHE A 6 -19.85 -4.16 14.96
N ILE A 7 -18.64 -3.83 15.41
CA ILE A 7 -17.59 -3.26 14.54
C ILE A 7 -17.26 -4.21 13.40
N LYS A 8 -17.19 -5.51 13.68
CA LYS A 8 -16.88 -6.51 12.64
C LYS A 8 -18.00 -6.65 11.61
N LYS A 9 -19.24 -6.55 12.04
CA LYS A 9 -20.40 -6.82 11.18
C LYS A 9 -20.95 -5.58 10.46
N VAL A 10 -20.76 -4.41 11.00
CA VAL A 10 -21.32 -3.19 10.41
C VAL A 10 -20.68 -2.94 9.04
N PRO A 11 -21.48 -2.67 8.01
CA PRO A 11 -20.93 -2.26 6.71
C PRO A 11 -20.20 -0.92 6.86
N LYS A 12 -19.01 -0.84 6.23
CA LYS A 12 -18.15 0.33 6.35
C LYS A 12 -17.81 0.85 4.96
N THR A 13 -17.42 2.11 4.92
CA THR A 13 -16.84 2.72 3.72
C THR A 13 -15.48 3.28 4.07
N GLU A 14 -14.60 3.31 3.09
CA GLU A 14 -13.29 3.94 3.22
C GLU A 14 -13.13 4.94 2.10
N LEU A 15 -13.02 6.20 2.45
CA LEU A 15 -12.93 7.30 1.49
C LEU A 15 -11.54 7.91 1.57
N HIS A 16 -11.05 8.41 0.44
CA HIS A 16 -9.76 9.08 0.37
C HIS A 16 -8.59 8.17 0.77
N LEU A 17 -8.55 6.98 0.19
CA LEU A 17 -7.48 6.01 0.42
C LEU A 17 -6.43 6.12 -0.68
N HIS A 18 -5.17 6.28 -0.31
CA HIS A 18 -4.04 6.15 -1.24
C HIS A 18 -3.61 4.69 -1.26
N ILE A 19 -3.71 4.04 -2.42
CA ILE A 19 -3.44 2.59 -2.50
C ILE A 19 -2.02 2.25 -2.07
N GLU A 20 -1.05 3.11 -2.37
CA GLU A 20 0.34 2.91 -1.96
C GLU A 20 0.50 2.86 -0.44
N GLY A 21 -0.39 3.54 0.29
CA GLY A 21 -0.40 3.55 1.74
C GLY A 21 -0.93 2.28 2.38
N THR A 22 -1.52 1.39 1.60
CA THR A 22 -2.05 0.12 2.11
C THR A 22 -1.00 -0.99 2.17
N LEU A 23 0.21 -0.72 1.71
CA LEU A 23 1.28 -1.71 1.65
C LEU A 23 1.70 -2.13 3.05
N GLU A 24 1.45 -3.40 3.38
CA GLU A 24 1.77 -3.97 4.68
C GLU A 24 3.27 -4.27 4.80
N PRO A 25 3.85 -4.26 6.01
CA PRO A 25 5.29 -4.52 6.19
C PRO A 25 5.78 -5.83 5.59
N VAL A 26 5.04 -6.92 5.75
CA VAL A 26 5.40 -8.22 5.19
C VAL A 26 5.45 -8.14 3.67
N HIS A 27 4.44 -7.53 3.06
CA HIS A 27 4.33 -7.39 1.61
C HIS A 27 5.46 -6.50 1.05
N MET A 28 5.76 -5.40 1.74
CA MET A 28 6.86 -4.52 1.36
C MET A 28 8.19 -5.29 1.33
N PHE A 29 8.44 -6.10 2.35
CA PHE A 29 9.66 -6.89 2.43
C PHE A 29 9.74 -7.92 1.29
N GLU A 30 8.63 -8.60 1.01
CA GLU A 30 8.54 -9.58 -0.08
C GLU A 30 8.76 -8.94 -1.45
N LEU A 31 8.15 -7.77 -1.71
CA LEU A 31 8.32 -7.05 -2.97
C LEU A 31 9.74 -6.54 -3.15
N ALA A 32 10.36 -6.06 -2.07
CA ALA A 32 11.76 -5.62 -2.11
C ALA A 32 12.66 -6.78 -2.55
N LYS A 33 12.44 -7.97 -2.02
CA LYS A 33 13.18 -9.17 -2.41
C LYS A 33 12.87 -9.59 -3.84
N ARG A 34 11.60 -9.63 -4.21
CA ARG A 34 11.16 -10.03 -5.55
C ARG A 34 11.75 -9.14 -6.63
N ASN A 35 11.80 -7.85 -6.38
CA ASN A 35 12.29 -6.86 -7.34
C ASN A 35 13.75 -6.48 -7.14
N ASN A 36 14.44 -7.13 -6.21
CA ASN A 36 15.85 -6.86 -5.89
C ASN A 36 16.09 -5.38 -5.59
N ILE A 37 15.21 -4.78 -4.78
CA ILE A 37 15.29 -3.39 -4.35
C ILE A 37 15.87 -3.34 -2.94
N SER A 38 16.89 -2.49 -2.76
CA SER A 38 17.46 -2.26 -1.43
C SER A 38 16.58 -1.30 -0.65
N ILE A 39 16.19 -1.70 0.54
CA ILE A 39 15.43 -0.85 1.47
C ILE A 39 16.22 -0.72 2.78
N PRO A 40 16.03 0.38 3.53
CA PRO A 40 16.81 0.63 4.75
C PRO A 40 16.28 -0.16 5.97
N PHE A 41 15.81 -1.38 5.74
CA PHE A 41 15.26 -2.24 6.78
C PHE A 41 15.83 -3.66 6.62
N LYS A 42 16.31 -4.22 7.70
CA LYS A 42 16.92 -5.55 7.70
C LYS A 42 15.90 -6.68 7.78
N ASN A 43 14.76 -6.39 8.42
CA ASN A 43 13.72 -7.38 8.66
C ASN A 43 12.35 -6.71 8.78
N ILE A 44 11.32 -7.54 8.87
CA ILE A 44 9.92 -7.07 8.95
C ILE A 44 9.67 -6.26 10.21
N GLN A 45 10.32 -6.60 11.32
CA GLN A 45 10.15 -5.88 12.58
C GLN A 45 10.62 -4.44 12.48
N GLU A 46 11.70 -4.17 11.76
CA GLU A 46 12.17 -2.80 11.52
C GLU A 46 11.17 -2.00 10.70
N ILE A 47 10.54 -2.64 9.70
CA ILE A 47 9.50 -1.98 8.90
C ILE A 47 8.27 -1.67 9.77
N LYS A 48 7.85 -2.62 10.60
CA LYS A 48 6.72 -2.40 11.53
C LYS A 48 7.00 -1.24 12.47
N ALA A 49 8.23 -1.15 12.99
CA ALA A 49 8.61 -0.05 13.86
C ALA A 49 8.55 1.29 13.13
N ALA A 50 8.95 1.33 11.86
CA ALA A 50 8.89 2.54 11.05
C ALA A 50 7.46 3.01 10.76
N TYR A 51 6.50 2.10 10.81
CA TYR A 51 5.08 2.45 10.63
C TYR A 51 4.49 3.18 11.84
N SER A 52 5.21 3.24 12.94
CA SER A 52 4.86 4.05 14.11
C SER A 52 5.47 5.44 13.94
N PHE A 53 4.89 6.24 13.07
CA PHE A 53 5.39 7.59 12.77
C PHE A 53 4.76 8.61 13.71
N SER A 54 5.52 9.68 14.01
CA SER A 54 5.12 10.72 14.97
C SER A 54 4.72 12.03 14.30
N ASN A 55 5.04 12.22 13.02
CA ASN A 55 4.73 13.43 12.27
C ASN A 55 4.62 13.15 10.78
N LEU A 56 4.27 14.16 10.00
CA LEU A 56 4.10 14.01 8.56
C LEU A 56 5.39 13.60 7.86
N GLU A 57 6.52 14.14 8.29
CA GLU A 57 7.82 13.82 7.68
C GLU A 57 8.16 12.34 7.82
N SER A 58 8.02 11.78 9.01
CA SER A 58 8.29 10.35 9.25
C SER A 58 7.28 9.46 8.51
N PHE A 59 6.03 9.90 8.40
CA PHE A 59 5.02 9.20 7.60
C PHE A 59 5.41 9.19 6.12
N LEU A 60 5.73 10.34 5.54
CA LEU A 60 6.08 10.43 4.13
C LEU A 60 7.34 9.63 3.80
N LYS A 61 8.28 9.58 4.73
CA LYS A 61 9.51 8.79 4.54
C LYS A 61 9.17 7.31 4.30
N ILE A 62 8.37 6.71 5.18
CA ILE A 62 8.00 5.30 5.03
C ILE A 62 7.08 5.08 3.82
N TYR A 63 6.22 6.03 3.51
CA TYR A 63 5.36 5.97 2.34
C TYR A 63 6.18 5.88 1.05
N TYR A 64 7.20 6.74 0.91
CA TYR A 64 8.03 6.75 -0.30
C TYR A 64 8.98 5.55 -0.36
N GLU A 65 9.45 5.05 0.78
CA GLU A 65 10.22 3.80 0.80
C GLU A 65 9.35 2.63 0.32
N GLY A 66 8.09 2.59 0.74
CA GLY A 66 7.14 1.61 0.25
C GLY A 66 6.90 1.71 -1.25
N ALA A 67 6.77 2.92 -1.76
CA ALA A 67 6.53 3.13 -3.19
C ALA A 67 7.68 2.61 -4.06
N LYS A 68 8.90 2.62 -3.56
CA LYS A 68 10.08 2.16 -4.31
C LYS A 68 10.04 0.67 -4.66
N VAL A 69 9.33 -0.15 -3.90
CA VAL A 69 9.29 -1.58 -4.15
C VAL A 69 8.23 -1.97 -5.18
N LEU A 70 7.38 -1.04 -5.57
CA LEU A 70 6.34 -1.24 -6.58
C LEU A 70 6.90 -0.92 -7.96
N ILE A 71 7.29 -1.95 -8.71
CA ILE A 71 8.04 -1.81 -9.96
C ILE A 71 7.23 -2.30 -11.17
N LYS A 72 6.62 -3.47 -11.05
CA LYS A 72 5.95 -4.14 -12.16
C LYS A 72 4.44 -4.05 -12.00
N GLU A 73 3.73 -4.20 -13.11
CA GLU A 73 2.27 -4.23 -13.11
C GLU A 73 1.73 -5.24 -12.09
N GLU A 74 2.34 -6.41 -12.02
CA GLU A 74 1.91 -7.44 -11.07
C GLU A 74 2.02 -7.00 -9.61
N ASP A 75 2.96 -6.10 -9.29
CA ASP A 75 3.13 -5.59 -7.94
C ASP A 75 1.93 -4.74 -7.54
N PHE A 76 1.44 -3.91 -8.45
CA PHE A 76 0.26 -3.08 -8.23
C PHE A 76 -1.01 -3.93 -8.16
N PHE A 77 -1.08 -4.96 -8.98
CA PHE A 77 -2.18 -5.92 -8.90
C PHE A 77 -2.21 -6.60 -7.54
N ASP A 78 -1.07 -7.12 -7.10
CA ASP A 78 -0.97 -7.82 -5.82
C ASP A 78 -1.30 -6.92 -4.64
N LEU A 79 -0.85 -5.66 -4.69
CA LEU A 79 -1.16 -4.66 -3.67
C LEU A 79 -2.67 -4.41 -3.59
N THR A 80 -3.29 -4.18 -4.74
CA THR A 80 -4.72 -3.90 -4.82
C THR A 80 -5.55 -5.12 -4.39
N TRP A 81 -5.11 -6.31 -4.78
CA TRP A 81 -5.77 -7.54 -4.38
C TRP A 81 -5.69 -7.76 -2.86
N ALA A 82 -4.51 -7.54 -2.27
CA ALA A 82 -4.34 -7.64 -0.82
C ALA A 82 -5.27 -6.68 -0.08
N TYR A 83 -5.38 -5.44 -0.57
CA TYR A 83 -6.29 -4.46 0.00
C TYR A 83 -7.75 -4.90 -0.14
N ALA A 84 -8.13 -5.44 -1.30
CA ALA A 84 -9.49 -5.93 -1.53
C ALA A 84 -9.87 -7.06 -0.56
N LEU A 85 -8.93 -7.96 -0.29
CA LEU A 85 -9.14 -9.02 0.68
C LEU A 85 -9.34 -8.46 2.10
N LYS A 86 -8.60 -7.42 2.44
CA LYS A 86 -8.77 -6.72 3.71
C LYS A 86 -10.15 -6.07 3.81
N CYS A 87 -10.60 -5.44 2.73
CA CYS A 87 -11.94 -4.85 2.68
C CYS A 87 -13.02 -5.90 2.93
N LYS A 88 -12.88 -7.08 2.33
CA LYS A 88 -13.82 -8.17 2.55
C LYS A 88 -13.82 -8.63 4.00
N GLU A 89 -12.64 -8.78 4.59
CA GLU A 89 -12.48 -9.19 5.98
C GLU A 89 -13.11 -8.18 6.95
N ASP A 90 -12.93 -6.89 6.68
CA ASP A 90 -13.37 -5.80 7.54
C ASP A 90 -14.80 -5.32 7.23
N ASN A 91 -15.48 -5.98 6.29
CA ASN A 91 -16.82 -5.62 5.83
C ASN A 91 -16.89 -4.20 5.26
N ILE A 92 -15.88 -3.81 4.51
CA ILE A 92 -15.84 -2.56 3.76
C ILE A 92 -16.55 -2.80 2.43
N VAL A 93 -17.68 -2.12 2.22
CA VAL A 93 -18.55 -2.35 1.06
C VAL A 93 -18.36 -1.32 -0.04
N HIS A 94 -17.65 -0.23 0.25
CA HIS A 94 -17.35 0.82 -0.72
C HIS A 94 -16.03 1.46 -0.36
N THR A 95 -15.17 1.67 -1.35
CA THR A 95 -13.90 2.37 -1.15
C THR A 95 -13.63 3.31 -2.32
N GLU A 96 -13.03 4.46 -2.03
CA GLU A 96 -12.60 5.44 -3.02
C GLU A 96 -11.08 5.55 -2.94
N ILE A 97 -10.43 5.08 -4.01
CA ILE A 97 -8.99 4.87 -4.03
C ILE A 97 -8.33 5.93 -4.90
N PHE A 98 -7.29 6.56 -4.36
CA PHE A 98 -6.37 7.41 -5.09
C PHE A 98 -5.14 6.61 -5.50
N PHE A 99 -4.67 6.86 -6.70
CA PHE A 99 -3.46 6.27 -7.23
C PHE A 99 -2.56 7.42 -7.71
N ASP A 100 -1.28 7.34 -7.39
CA ASP A 100 -0.31 8.38 -7.72
C ASP A 100 0.69 7.87 -8.77
N PRO A 101 0.33 7.90 -10.07
CA PRO A 101 1.21 7.35 -11.10
C PRO A 101 2.53 8.10 -11.22
N GLN A 102 2.58 9.39 -10.94
CA GLN A 102 3.81 10.16 -11.05
C GLN A 102 4.89 9.70 -10.08
N THR A 103 4.50 9.23 -8.91
CA THR A 103 5.44 8.69 -7.93
C THR A 103 6.20 7.47 -8.48
N HIS A 104 5.61 6.75 -9.41
CA HIS A 104 6.14 5.49 -9.94
C HIS A 104 6.83 5.64 -11.29
N THR A 105 6.74 6.78 -11.95
CA THR A 105 7.23 6.95 -13.32
C THR A 105 8.74 6.85 -13.47
N SER A 106 9.49 7.09 -12.41
CA SER A 106 10.96 7.02 -12.45
C SER A 106 11.52 5.61 -12.29
N SER A 107 10.72 4.65 -11.83
CA SER A 107 11.23 3.35 -11.42
C SER A 107 10.40 2.15 -11.87
N CYS A 108 9.24 2.35 -12.48
CA CYS A 108 8.38 1.23 -12.83
C CYS A 108 7.91 1.27 -14.29
N LEU A 109 7.27 0.17 -14.70
CA LEU A 109 6.78 0.00 -16.07
C LEU A 109 5.58 0.88 -16.41
N LEU A 110 5.00 1.56 -15.43
CA LEU A 110 3.93 2.51 -15.68
C LEU A 110 4.42 3.75 -16.43
N TYR A 111 5.72 3.99 -16.43
CA TYR A 111 6.30 5.06 -17.20
C TYR A 111 6.32 4.68 -18.67
N THR A 112 5.24 4.96 -19.34
CA THR A 112 5.16 4.92 -20.80
C THR A 112 4.28 6.07 -21.22
N SER A 113 4.56 6.64 -22.37
CA SER A 113 3.75 7.71 -22.93
C SER A 113 2.31 7.26 -23.11
N ASP A 114 2.10 6.01 -23.41
CA ASP A 114 0.78 5.45 -23.66
C ASP A 114 -0.11 5.53 -22.43
N ALA A 115 0.46 5.26 -21.25
CA ALA A 115 -0.30 5.35 -20.01
C ALA A 115 -0.75 6.79 -19.73
N ALA A 116 0.05 7.77 -20.12
CA ALA A 116 -0.30 9.19 -19.95
C ALA A 116 -1.31 9.68 -20.99
N ASP A 117 -1.34 9.06 -22.16
CA ASP A 117 -2.22 9.43 -23.27
C ASP A 117 -3.61 8.83 -23.13
N GLU A 118 -3.74 7.80 -22.37
CA GLU A 118 -5.00 7.13 -22.12
C GLU A 118 -5.79 7.79 -20.97
#